data_848fc9ffe2f69a6d654446899c65d8d5
#
_entry.id   848fc9ffe2f69a6d654446899c65d8d5
#
_cell.length_a   1.000
_cell.length_b   1.000
_cell.length_c   1.000
_cell.angle_alpha   90.00
_cell.angle_beta   90.00
_cell.angle_gamma   90.00
#
_symmetry.space_group_name_H-M   'P 1'
#
loop_
_entity.id
_entity.type
_entity.pdbx_description
1 polymer ?
#
loop_
_entity_poly.entity_id
_entity_poly.type
_entity_poly.pdbx_seq_one_letter_code
_entity_poly.pdbx_strand_id
1 'polypeptide(L)'
;MCYFGCVMQYENWQNFIEQETKKTYFQSIKKRLIEDNSAGKIIHPEPKLFFKAFEICNLNNLKIVILGQDPYHTPATANGLAFSVQKHRKVPPSLVNIFKELDSDLGIKNYSGDLSYWAEQGVLLLNTSLTVIEGEAGSHSKIGWEIFTDEVIKQVQSKNNIIFLLWGNHARKKKELIGGDNFVFEAAHPSPLSVSYTHLTLPTILLV
;
A
#
# COMPACT_ATOMS: atom_id res chain seq x y z
N MET A 1 -8.08 -34.78 5.06
CA MET A 1 -7.38 -33.98 6.09
C MET A 1 -6.88 -32.70 5.45
N CYS A 2 -7.63 -31.60 5.57
CA CYS A 2 -7.22 -30.31 5.01
C CYS A 2 -6.31 -29.62 6.03
N TYR A 3 -5.02 -29.51 5.73
CA TYR A 3 -4.12 -28.61 6.42
C TYR A 3 -4.40 -27.18 5.97
N PHE A 4 -5.41 -26.56 6.53
CA PHE A 4 -5.47 -25.11 6.55
C PHE A 4 -4.45 -24.65 7.58
N GLY A 5 -3.33 -24.13 7.12
CA GLY A 5 -2.36 -23.47 7.98
C GLY A 5 -3.09 -22.37 8.77
N CYS A 6 -3.15 -22.53 10.08
CA CYS A 6 -3.75 -21.54 10.97
C CYS A 6 -2.97 -20.24 10.81
N VAL A 7 -3.55 -19.25 10.12
CA VAL A 7 -2.97 -17.91 10.05
C VAL A 7 -3.06 -17.35 11.48
N MET A 8 -1.92 -17.09 12.11
CA MET A 8 -1.91 -16.47 13.43
C MET A 8 -2.55 -15.08 13.31
N GLN A 9 -3.62 -14.86 14.04
CA GLN A 9 -4.28 -13.56 14.13
C GLN A 9 -3.55 -12.70 15.16
N TYR A 10 -3.12 -11.51 14.73
CA TYR A 10 -2.49 -10.53 15.60
C TYR A 10 -3.51 -9.45 16.02
N GLU A 11 -3.43 -9.01 17.25
CA GLU A 11 -4.33 -7.99 17.80
C GLU A 11 -4.06 -6.60 17.21
N ASN A 12 -2.82 -6.33 16.83
CA ASN A 12 -2.38 -5.06 16.29
C ASN A 12 -1.20 -5.22 15.33
N TRP A 13 -0.91 -4.17 14.57
CA TRP A 13 0.20 -4.15 13.63
C TRP A 13 1.58 -4.28 14.28
N GLN A 14 1.77 -3.77 15.49
CA GLN A 14 3.05 -3.85 16.18
C GLN A 14 3.44 -5.31 16.42
N ASN A 15 2.54 -6.09 16.98
CA ASN A 15 2.77 -7.52 17.24
C ASN A 15 3.04 -8.28 15.94
N PHE A 16 2.27 -7.99 14.87
CA PHE A 16 2.47 -8.58 13.56
C PHE A 16 3.88 -8.25 13.03
N ILE A 17 4.26 -6.98 12.97
CA ILE A 17 5.55 -6.52 12.44
C ILE A 17 6.71 -7.11 13.25
N GLU A 18 6.60 -7.15 14.58
CA GLU A 18 7.63 -7.75 15.44
C GLU A 18 7.89 -9.22 15.12
N GLN A 19 6.86 -10.00 14.81
CA GLN A 19 7.04 -11.40 14.43
C GLN A 19 7.60 -11.52 13.00
N GLU A 20 7.09 -10.73 12.05
CA GLU A 20 7.58 -10.75 10.67
C GLU A 20 9.05 -10.34 10.59
N THR A 21 9.48 -9.35 11.38
CA THR A 21 10.89 -8.88 11.39
C THR A 21 11.90 -9.93 11.87
N LYS A 22 11.45 -11.00 12.56
CA LYS A 22 12.30 -12.11 12.99
C LYS A 22 12.54 -13.15 11.89
N LYS A 23 11.71 -13.17 10.84
CA LYS A 23 11.78 -14.16 9.77
C LYS A 23 12.98 -13.92 8.85
N THR A 24 13.50 -15.00 8.26
CA THR A 24 14.71 -14.98 7.41
C THR A 24 14.58 -14.03 6.22
N TYR A 25 13.43 -14.02 5.55
CA TYR A 25 13.21 -13.12 4.41
C TYR A 25 13.32 -11.64 4.81
N PHE A 26 12.84 -11.30 6.01
CA PHE A 26 12.91 -9.93 6.50
C PHE A 26 14.34 -9.52 6.87
N GLN A 27 15.14 -10.45 7.40
CA GLN A 27 16.57 -10.22 7.62
C GLN A 27 17.30 -9.97 6.29
N SER A 28 16.90 -10.65 5.21
CA SER A 28 17.42 -10.39 3.87
C SER A 28 17.07 -8.99 3.35
N ILE A 29 15.85 -8.51 3.61
CA ILE A 29 15.46 -7.11 3.32
C ILE A 29 16.38 -6.15 4.06
N LYS A 30 16.53 -6.31 5.39
CA LYS A 30 17.40 -5.45 6.20
C LYS A 30 18.83 -5.41 5.68
N LYS A 31 19.39 -6.59 5.38
CA LYS A 31 20.75 -6.70 4.83
C LYS A 31 20.87 -5.91 3.53
N ARG A 32 19.94 -6.08 2.60
CA ARG A 32 19.96 -5.38 1.31
C ARG A 32 19.84 -3.86 1.49
N LEU A 33 18.97 -3.36 2.35
CA LEU A 33 18.83 -1.94 2.62
C LEU A 33 20.12 -1.33 3.22
N ILE A 34 20.82 -2.08 4.09
CA ILE A 34 22.11 -1.67 4.65
C ILE A 34 23.18 -1.61 3.55
N GLU A 35 23.25 -2.62 2.68
CA GLU A 35 24.18 -2.69 1.55
C GLU A 35 23.98 -1.51 0.59
N ASP A 36 22.74 -1.23 0.19
CA ASP A 36 22.43 -0.12 -0.72
C ASP A 36 22.76 1.25 -0.07
N ASN A 37 22.43 1.43 1.20
CA ASN A 37 22.79 2.64 1.93
C ASN A 37 24.30 2.81 2.08
N SER A 38 25.04 1.72 2.37
CA SER A 38 26.50 1.73 2.47
C SER A 38 27.19 2.00 1.13
N ALA A 39 26.51 1.65 0.03
CA ALA A 39 26.95 1.98 -1.33
C ALA A 39 26.61 3.44 -1.74
N GLY A 40 26.11 4.26 -0.82
CA GLY A 40 25.75 5.66 -1.07
C GLY A 40 24.44 5.88 -1.82
N LYS A 41 23.60 4.85 -1.95
CA LYS A 41 22.27 4.98 -2.57
C LYS A 41 21.30 5.63 -1.61
N ILE A 42 20.49 6.53 -2.12
CA ILE A 42 19.41 7.16 -1.37
C ILE A 42 18.16 6.28 -1.46
N ILE A 43 17.60 5.92 -0.31
CA ILE A 43 16.42 5.07 -0.22
C ILE A 43 15.20 5.90 0.19
N HIS A 44 14.09 5.74 -0.51
CA HIS A 44 12.82 6.37 -0.21
C HIS A 44 11.75 5.36 0.25
N PRO A 45 10.82 5.80 1.13
CA PRO A 45 10.86 7.02 1.94
C PRO A 45 12.00 7.00 2.97
N GLU A 46 12.09 8.02 3.82
CA GLU A 46 13.01 7.98 4.98
C GLU A 46 12.70 6.77 5.89
N PRO A 47 13.70 6.15 6.54
CA PRO A 47 13.51 4.92 7.33
C PRO A 47 12.39 4.98 8.36
N LYS A 48 12.20 6.12 9.00
CA LYS A 48 11.10 6.34 9.97
C LYS A 48 9.70 6.25 9.36
N LEU A 49 9.58 6.27 8.02
CA LEU A 49 8.31 6.24 7.30
C LEU A 49 8.01 4.87 6.65
N PHE A 50 8.91 3.88 6.76
CA PHE A 50 8.70 2.57 6.12
C PHE A 50 7.40 1.91 6.55
N PHE A 51 7.02 2.05 7.83
CA PHE A 51 5.84 1.44 8.41
C PHE A 51 4.70 2.44 8.70
N LYS A 52 4.78 3.65 8.19
CA LYS A 52 3.79 4.71 8.46
C LYS A 52 2.35 4.30 8.16
N ALA A 53 2.12 3.48 7.11
CA ALA A 53 0.79 2.98 6.78
C ALA A 53 0.16 2.19 7.93
N PHE A 54 0.96 1.43 8.65
CA PHE A 54 0.55 0.63 9.81
C PHE A 54 0.43 1.44 11.10
N GLU A 55 1.23 2.50 11.23
CA GLU A 55 1.19 3.40 12.40
C GLU A 55 -0.08 4.24 12.41
N ILE A 56 -0.53 4.70 11.23
CA ILE A 56 -1.71 5.58 11.12
C ILE A 56 -2.99 4.75 11.00
N CYS A 57 -3.01 3.73 10.15
CA CYS A 57 -4.18 2.89 9.96
C CYS A 57 -4.23 1.78 11.00
N ASN A 58 -5.03 1.97 12.05
CA ASN A 58 -5.19 0.95 13.10
C ASN A 58 -5.87 -0.30 12.54
N LEU A 59 -5.29 -1.49 12.83
CA LEU A 59 -5.83 -2.78 12.38
C LEU A 59 -7.29 -3.01 12.80
N ASN A 60 -7.70 -2.51 13.97
CA ASN A 60 -9.06 -2.71 14.48
C ASN A 60 -10.09 -1.80 13.79
N ASN A 61 -9.64 -0.69 13.21
CA ASN A 61 -10.50 0.26 12.49
C ASN A 61 -10.38 0.09 10.96
N LEU A 62 -9.64 -0.91 10.49
CA LEU A 62 -9.42 -1.16 9.08
C LEU A 62 -10.73 -1.47 8.36
N LYS A 63 -10.98 -0.74 7.28
CA LYS A 63 -12.17 -0.88 6.41
C LYS A 63 -11.78 -1.17 4.96
N ILE A 64 -10.71 -0.53 4.48
CA ILE A 64 -10.33 -0.53 3.07
C ILE A 64 -8.83 -0.76 2.94
N VAL A 65 -8.44 -1.56 1.96
CA VAL A 65 -7.05 -1.72 1.53
C VAL A 65 -6.90 -1.25 0.10
N ILE A 66 -5.98 -0.31 -0.13
CA ILE A 66 -5.60 0.13 -1.47
C ILE A 66 -4.15 -0.28 -1.71
N LEU A 67 -3.91 -1.09 -2.74
CA LEU A 67 -2.58 -1.59 -3.06
C LEU A 67 -1.90 -0.71 -4.11
N GLY A 68 -0.75 -0.13 -3.74
CA GLY A 68 0.21 0.48 -4.65
C GLY A 68 1.35 -0.48 -5.02
N GLN A 69 2.25 -0.06 -5.89
CA GLN A 69 3.41 -0.85 -6.31
C GLN A 69 4.62 -0.57 -5.42
N ASP A 70 5.20 0.60 -5.52
CA ASP A 70 6.38 1.06 -4.79
C ASP A 70 6.24 2.56 -4.44
N PRO A 71 7.06 3.07 -3.51
CA PRO A 71 7.05 4.49 -3.19
C PRO A 71 7.50 5.34 -4.37
N TYR A 72 7.15 6.62 -4.37
CA TYR A 72 7.72 7.56 -5.32
C TYR A 72 9.24 7.65 -5.13
N HIS A 73 9.99 7.44 -6.22
CA HIS A 73 11.45 7.44 -6.23
C HIS A 73 12.06 8.85 -6.41
N THR A 74 11.22 9.88 -6.53
CA THR A 74 11.65 11.28 -6.62
C THR A 74 11.98 11.83 -5.23
N PRO A 75 13.05 12.66 -5.07
CA PRO A 75 13.44 13.22 -3.79
C PRO A 75 12.29 13.86 -3.01
N ALA A 76 12.23 13.59 -1.72
CA ALA A 76 11.27 14.16 -0.77
C ALA A 76 9.80 14.07 -1.22
N THR A 77 9.42 13.03 -1.96
CA THR A 77 8.05 12.85 -2.46
C THR A 77 7.30 11.78 -1.67
N ALA A 78 7.87 10.59 -1.53
CA ALA A 78 7.26 9.50 -0.78
C ALA A 78 7.08 9.86 0.70
N ASN A 79 5.92 9.53 1.26
CA ASN A 79 5.60 9.75 2.67
C ASN A 79 5.21 8.48 3.44
N GLY A 80 5.49 7.29 2.87
CA GLY A 80 5.21 6.00 3.50
C GLY A 80 3.81 5.44 3.24
N LEU A 81 2.97 6.14 2.50
CA LEU A 81 1.62 5.72 2.12
C LEU A 81 1.52 5.56 0.60
N ALA A 82 0.85 4.51 0.12
CA ALA A 82 0.62 4.32 -1.32
C ALA A 82 -0.18 5.49 -1.92
N PHE A 83 0.20 5.92 -3.15
CA PHE A 83 -0.36 7.07 -3.89
C PHE A 83 -0.16 8.44 -3.23
N SER A 84 0.23 8.51 -1.98
CA SER A 84 0.37 9.72 -1.17
C SER A 84 1.74 10.37 -1.32
N VAL A 85 1.79 11.69 -1.20
CA VAL A 85 3.03 12.46 -1.22
C VAL A 85 3.15 13.33 0.03
N GLN A 86 4.34 13.82 0.30
CA GLN A 86 4.55 14.75 1.42
C GLN A 86 3.75 16.05 1.24
N LYS A 87 3.38 16.66 2.36
CA LYS A 87 2.70 17.97 2.39
C LYS A 87 3.40 18.98 1.49
N HIS A 88 2.63 19.80 0.80
CA HIS A 88 3.11 20.86 -0.10
C HIS A 88 3.81 20.37 -1.38
N ARG A 89 3.85 19.06 -1.64
CA ARG A 89 4.29 18.54 -2.93
C ARG A 89 3.18 18.62 -3.97
N LYS A 90 3.59 18.77 -5.22
CA LYS A 90 2.65 18.70 -6.35
C LYS A 90 1.95 17.34 -6.35
N VAL A 91 0.63 17.37 -6.48
CA VAL A 91 -0.20 16.15 -6.56
C VAL A 91 0.20 15.36 -7.81
N PRO A 92 0.60 14.07 -7.67
CA PRO A 92 0.98 13.25 -8.82
C PRO A 92 -0.18 12.95 -9.76
N PRO A 93 0.08 12.69 -11.06
CA PRO A 93 -0.97 12.46 -12.04
C PRO A 93 -1.95 11.35 -11.70
N SER A 94 -1.48 10.24 -11.12
CA SER A 94 -2.36 9.15 -10.66
C SER A 94 -3.33 9.62 -9.59
N LEU A 95 -2.84 10.40 -8.63
CA LEU A 95 -3.68 10.93 -7.55
C LEU A 95 -4.64 12.03 -8.05
N VAL A 96 -4.23 12.83 -9.03
CA VAL A 96 -5.15 13.77 -9.72
C VAL A 96 -6.32 13.01 -10.35
N ASN A 97 -6.09 11.87 -10.97
CA ASN A 97 -7.15 11.07 -11.56
C ASN A 97 -8.07 10.45 -10.49
N ILE A 98 -7.49 9.96 -9.37
CA ILE A 98 -8.30 9.49 -8.23
C ILE A 98 -9.21 10.61 -7.70
N PHE A 99 -8.69 11.83 -7.57
CA PHE A 99 -9.48 12.97 -7.09
C PHE A 99 -10.56 13.39 -8.08
N LYS A 100 -10.32 13.29 -9.39
CA LYS A 100 -11.36 13.54 -10.40
C LYS A 100 -12.52 12.56 -10.28
N GLU A 101 -12.24 11.28 -10.05
CA GLU A 101 -13.29 10.28 -9.86
C GLU A 101 -14.09 10.55 -8.58
N LEU A 102 -13.42 10.89 -7.47
CA LEU A 102 -14.09 11.27 -6.22
C LEU A 102 -14.99 12.49 -6.39
N ASP A 103 -14.55 13.51 -7.14
CA ASP A 103 -15.36 14.70 -7.42
C ASP A 103 -16.55 14.33 -8.32
N SER A 104 -16.33 13.50 -9.35
CA SER A 104 -17.38 13.06 -10.27
C SER A 104 -18.45 12.20 -9.62
N ASP A 105 -18.04 11.23 -8.77
CA ASP A 105 -18.95 10.26 -8.16
C ASP A 105 -19.67 10.84 -6.93
N LEU A 106 -18.97 11.63 -6.12
CA LEU A 106 -19.41 12.01 -4.77
C LEU A 106 -19.44 13.52 -4.53
N GLY A 107 -18.99 14.31 -5.48
CA GLY A 107 -18.87 15.77 -5.32
C GLY A 107 -17.78 16.19 -4.32
N ILE A 108 -16.86 15.26 -3.96
CA ILE A 108 -15.83 15.51 -2.95
C ILE A 108 -14.57 16.02 -3.61
N LYS A 109 -14.18 17.23 -3.27
CA LYS A 109 -12.96 17.89 -3.77
C LYS A 109 -11.80 17.69 -2.80
N ASN A 110 -10.73 17.07 -3.27
CA ASN A 110 -9.48 16.93 -2.54
C ASN A 110 -8.38 17.76 -3.20
N TYR A 111 -7.60 18.46 -2.37
CA TYR A 111 -6.51 19.34 -2.83
C TYR A 111 -5.16 18.94 -2.24
N SER A 112 -5.15 18.12 -1.19
CA SER A 112 -3.92 17.66 -0.54
C SER A 112 -3.41 16.37 -1.15
N GLY A 113 -2.13 16.33 -1.55
CA GLY A 113 -1.47 15.09 -1.93
C GLY A 113 -1.10 14.18 -0.75
N ASP A 114 -1.20 14.67 0.49
CA ASP A 114 -1.01 13.87 1.71
C ASP A 114 -2.34 13.20 2.09
N LEU A 115 -2.37 11.87 1.99
CA LEU A 115 -3.53 11.03 2.26
C LEU A 115 -3.55 10.48 3.70
N SER A 116 -2.77 11.04 4.63
CA SER A 116 -2.76 10.59 6.03
C SER A 116 -4.16 10.60 6.64
N TYR A 117 -4.99 11.57 6.28
CA TYR A 117 -6.40 11.64 6.71
C TYR A 117 -7.23 10.42 6.29
N TRP A 118 -6.97 9.83 5.11
CA TRP A 118 -7.65 8.59 4.70
C TRP A 118 -7.20 7.42 5.58
N ALA A 119 -5.89 7.32 5.86
CA ALA A 119 -5.35 6.27 6.71
C ALA A 119 -5.93 6.33 8.13
N GLU A 120 -6.13 7.53 8.70
CA GLU A 120 -6.77 7.75 10.01
C GLU A 120 -8.22 7.23 10.04
N GLN A 121 -8.90 7.21 8.91
CA GLN A 121 -10.28 6.72 8.77
C GLN A 121 -10.40 5.20 8.54
N GLY A 122 -9.27 4.49 8.49
CA GLY A 122 -9.24 3.04 8.28
C GLY A 122 -8.95 2.60 6.85
N VAL A 123 -8.32 3.46 6.03
CA VAL A 123 -7.82 3.10 4.70
C VAL A 123 -6.35 2.73 4.79
N LEU A 124 -6.01 1.45 4.63
CA LEU A 124 -4.63 0.99 4.54
C LEU A 124 -4.09 1.26 3.13
N LEU A 125 -3.26 2.29 3.02
CA LEU A 125 -2.59 2.69 1.78
C LEU A 125 -1.23 1.97 1.69
N LEU A 126 -1.22 0.74 1.16
CA LEU A 126 -0.10 -0.18 1.21
C LEU A 126 0.58 -0.34 -0.14
N ASN A 127 1.87 -0.03 -0.24
CA ASN A 127 2.70 -0.44 -1.37
C ASN A 127 3.16 -1.90 -1.20
N THR A 128 3.25 -2.65 -2.29
CA THR A 128 3.78 -4.03 -2.28
C THR A 128 5.30 -4.07 -2.07
N SER A 129 6.01 -2.99 -2.37
CA SER A 129 7.38 -2.72 -1.92
C SER A 129 7.39 -1.48 -1.05
N LEU A 130 7.92 -1.56 0.18
CA LEU A 130 7.88 -0.42 1.10
C LEU A 130 9.03 0.56 0.89
N THR A 131 10.00 0.22 0.05
CA THR A 131 11.17 1.06 -0.23
C THR A 131 11.52 1.05 -1.71
N VAL A 132 12.26 2.08 -2.15
CA VAL A 132 12.78 2.22 -3.51
C VAL A 132 14.06 3.05 -3.48
N ILE A 133 14.99 2.80 -4.42
CA ILE A 133 16.17 3.65 -4.60
C ILE A 133 15.77 4.90 -5.39
N GLU A 134 16.34 6.05 -5.03
CA GLU A 134 16.13 7.31 -5.73
C GLU A 134 16.41 7.18 -7.22
N GLY A 135 15.46 7.63 -8.05
CA GLY A 135 15.55 7.54 -9.50
C GLY A 135 15.28 6.17 -10.12
N GLU A 136 15.22 5.07 -9.34
CA GLU A 136 15.14 3.70 -9.83
C GLU A 136 13.83 3.02 -9.46
N ALA A 137 12.75 3.31 -10.21
CA ALA A 137 11.45 2.67 -9.98
C ALA A 137 11.54 1.13 -9.93
N GLY A 138 10.89 0.50 -8.96
CA GLY A 138 10.87 -0.95 -8.80
C GLY A 138 12.18 -1.58 -8.31
N SER A 139 13.21 -0.82 -7.98
CA SER A 139 14.54 -1.32 -7.58
C SER A 139 14.50 -2.30 -6.39
N HIS A 140 13.56 -2.15 -5.48
CA HIS A 140 13.37 -3.02 -4.32
C HIS A 140 12.21 -4.01 -4.45
N SER A 141 11.61 -4.16 -5.62
CA SER A 141 10.46 -5.06 -5.83
C SER A 141 10.75 -6.53 -5.56
N LYS A 142 12.03 -6.96 -5.63
CA LYS A 142 12.45 -8.36 -5.46
C LYS A 142 13.31 -8.62 -4.23
N ILE A 143 13.42 -7.69 -3.30
CA ILE A 143 14.27 -7.87 -2.11
C ILE A 143 13.57 -8.59 -0.96
N GLY A 144 12.28 -8.90 -1.09
CA GLY A 144 11.48 -9.62 -0.08
C GLY A 144 10.27 -8.84 0.46
N TRP A 145 10.09 -7.56 0.10
CA TRP A 145 8.94 -6.77 0.55
C TRP A 145 7.60 -7.39 0.14
N GLU A 146 7.54 -8.02 -1.04
CA GLU A 146 6.32 -8.70 -1.49
C GLU A 146 5.89 -9.83 -0.55
N ILE A 147 6.86 -10.56 0.05
CA ILE A 147 6.54 -11.61 1.04
C ILE A 147 5.90 -10.98 2.26
N PHE A 148 6.48 -9.89 2.77
CA PHE A 148 5.93 -9.16 3.92
C PHE A 148 4.51 -8.65 3.64
N THR A 149 4.30 -8.00 2.49
CA THR A 149 2.99 -7.44 2.14
C THR A 149 1.95 -8.50 1.82
N ASP A 150 2.36 -9.67 1.32
CA ASP A 150 1.48 -10.82 1.16
C ASP A 150 1.02 -11.37 2.52
N GLU A 151 1.90 -11.42 3.52
CA GLU A 151 1.51 -11.76 4.91
C GLU A 151 0.58 -10.71 5.52
N VAL A 152 0.77 -9.41 5.23
CA VAL A 152 -0.18 -8.36 5.62
C VAL A 152 -1.56 -8.62 5.03
N ILE A 153 -1.65 -8.95 3.73
CA ILE A 153 -2.93 -9.26 3.06
C ILE A 153 -3.58 -10.48 3.73
N LYS A 154 -2.84 -11.53 4.02
CA LYS A 154 -3.32 -12.72 4.73
C LYS A 154 -3.81 -12.41 6.15
N GLN A 155 -3.14 -11.51 6.86
CA GLN A 155 -3.59 -11.05 8.17
C GLN A 155 -4.91 -10.29 8.07
N VAL A 156 -5.04 -9.42 7.06
CA VAL A 156 -6.25 -8.61 6.82
C VAL A 156 -7.41 -9.48 6.36
N GLN A 157 -7.19 -10.46 5.48
CA GLN A 157 -8.27 -11.31 4.96
C GLN A 157 -8.98 -12.12 6.05
N SER A 158 -8.32 -12.35 7.19
CA SER A 158 -8.95 -13.02 8.33
C SER A 158 -10.02 -12.17 9.03
N LYS A 159 -10.07 -10.86 8.72
CA LYS A 159 -11.16 -9.96 9.08
C LYS A 159 -12.22 -10.01 7.99
N ASN A 160 -13.49 -9.98 8.36
CA ASN A 160 -14.58 -9.94 7.41
C ASN A 160 -14.95 -8.50 7.04
N ASN A 161 -15.62 -8.35 5.90
CA ASN A 161 -16.15 -7.06 5.41
C ASN A 161 -15.07 -6.00 5.10
N ILE A 162 -13.84 -6.41 4.78
CA ILE A 162 -12.80 -5.50 4.29
C ILE A 162 -12.95 -5.33 2.78
N ILE A 163 -12.81 -4.11 2.31
CA ILE A 163 -12.84 -3.75 0.90
C ILE A 163 -11.40 -3.66 0.37
N PHE A 164 -11.10 -4.42 -0.68
CA PHE A 164 -9.82 -4.35 -1.38
C PHE A 164 -10.00 -3.65 -2.72
N LEU A 165 -9.27 -2.55 -2.93
CA LEU A 165 -9.22 -1.84 -4.20
C LEU A 165 -7.93 -2.19 -4.93
N LEU A 166 -8.07 -2.97 -6.02
CA LEU A 166 -6.97 -3.49 -6.81
C LEU A 166 -6.88 -2.76 -8.16
N TRP A 167 -6.05 -1.73 -8.20
CA TRP A 167 -5.91 -0.89 -9.39
C TRP A 167 -4.71 -1.29 -10.24
N GLY A 168 -4.99 -1.77 -11.44
CA GLY A 168 -4.01 -2.22 -12.42
C GLY A 168 -3.53 -3.66 -12.19
N ASN A 169 -2.79 -4.18 -13.17
CA ASN A 169 -2.39 -5.59 -13.22
C ASN A 169 -1.49 -6.00 -12.05
N HIS A 170 -0.68 -5.09 -11.51
CA HIS A 170 0.21 -5.40 -10.38
C HIS A 170 -0.60 -5.73 -9.12
N ALA A 171 -1.55 -4.87 -8.77
CA ALA A 171 -2.42 -5.08 -7.62
C ALA A 171 -3.35 -6.29 -7.79
N ARG A 172 -3.90 -6.49 -9.01
CA ARG A 172 -4.79 -7.62 -9.33
C ARG A 172 -4.17 -8.99 -9.08
N LYS A 173 -2.84 -9.15 -9.22
CA LYS A 173 -2.13 -10.40 -8.91
C LYS A 173 -2.29 -10.83 -7.45
N LYS A 174 -2.61 -9.91 -6.55
CA LYS A 174 -2.82 -10.19 -5.14
C LYS A 174 -4.23 -10.68 -4.81
N LYS A 175 -5.15 -10.71 -5.79
CA LYS A 175 -6.53 -11.16 -5.62
C LYS A 175 -6.63 -12.57 -5.05
N GLU A 176 -5.76 -13.48 -5.50
CA GLU A 176 -5.75 -14.88 -5.04
C GLU A 176 -5.40 -15.04 -3.55
N LEU A 177 -4.79 -14.02 -2.94
CA LEU A 177 -4.49 -13.99 -1.52
C LEU A 177 -5.68 -13.50 -0.67
N ILE A 178 -6.72 -12.94 -1.31
CA ILE A 178 -7.85 -12.35 -0.63
C ILE A 178 -8.97 -13.38 -0.59
N GLY A 179 -9.31 -13.86 0.60
CA GLY A 179 -10.39 -14.81 0.83
C GLY A 179 -11.38 -14.31 1.88
N GLY A 180 -12.25 -15.20 2.35
CA GLY A 180 -13.27 -14.89 3.35
C GLY A 180 -14.40 -14.01 2.81
N ASP A 181 -15.14 -13.37 3.72
CA ASP A 181 -16.25 -12.47 3.43
C ASP A 181 -15.75 -11.04 3.16
N ASN A 182 -14.79 -10.89 2.26
CA ASN A 182 -14.20 -9.61 1.87
C ASN A 182 -14.61 -9.23 0.45
N PHE A 183 -14.58 -7.93 0.16
CA PHE A 183 -15.00 -7.38 -1.13
C PHE A 183 -13.79 -6.99 -1.96
N VAL A 184 -13.75 -7.40 -3.23
CA VAL A 184 -12.65 -7.05 -4.14
C VAL A 184 -13.20 -6.25 -5.32
N PHE A 185 -12.71 -5.02 -5.47
CA PHE A 185 -13.02 -4.17 -6.61
C PHE A 185 -11.77 -3.96 -7.46
N GLU A 186 -11.88 -4.27 -8.73
CA GLU A 186 -10.79 -4.17 -9.70
C GLU A 186 -11.05 -3.04 -10.69
N ALA A 187 -10.04 -2.20 -10.95
CA ALA A 187 -10.09 -1.18 -11.98
C ALA A 187 -8.75 -1.05 -12.70
N ALA A 188 -8.72 -0.26 -13.76
CA ALA A 188 -7.47 0.15 -14.41
C ALA A 188 -6.59 0.94 -13.41
N HIS A 189 -5.26 0.94 -13.62
CA HIS A 189 -4.38 1.77 -12.82
C HIS A 189 -4.65 3.26 -13.10
N PRO A 190 -4.74 4.13 -12.07
CA PRO A 190 -5.10 5.54 -12.26
C PRO A 190 -4.03 6.39 -12.96
N SER A 191 -2.87 5.82 -13.30
CA SER A 191 -1.85 6.53 -14.07
C SER A 191 -2.32 6.88 -15.48
N PRO A 192 -2.09 8.11 -15.96
CA PRO A 192 -2.35 8.47 -17.35
C PRO A 192 -1.59 7.61 -18.37
N LEU A 193 -0.52 6.94 -17.94
CA LEU A 193 0.26 6.03 -18.78
C LEU A 193 -0.39 4.64 -18.91
N SER A 194 -1.46 4.37 -18.15
CA SER A 194 -2.21 3.12 -18.28
C SER A 194 -3.06 3.17 -19.54
N VAL A 195 -2.76 2.31 -20.52
CA VAL A 195 -3.47 2.22 -21.81
C VAL A 195 -4.96 1.86 -21.61
N SER A 196 -5.30 1.25 -20.48
CA SER A 196 -6.67 0.84 -20.14
C SER A 196 -7.40 1.84 -19.24
N TYR A 197 -6.79 2.99 -18.95
CA TYR A 197 -7.46 4.01 -18.13
C TYR A 197 -8.49 4.76 -18.98
N THR A 198 -9.74 4.34 -18.89
CA THR A 198 -10.90 5.05 -19.46
C THR A 198 -11.75 5.64 -18.34
N HIS A 199 -11.88 4.95 -17.24
CA HIS A 199 -12.67 5.35 -16.07
C HIS A 199 -12.24 4.54 -14.84
N LEU A 200 -12.15 5.18 -13.67
CA LEU A 200 -11.87 4.52 -12.39
C LEU A 200 -13.20 4.40 -11.64
N THR A 201 -13.72 3.19 -11.48
CA THR A 201 -14.88 2.98 -10.61
C THR A 201 -14.41 2.93 -9.16
N LEU A 202 -14.87 3.90 -8.36
CA LEU A 202 -14.72 3.88 -6.90
C LEU A 202 -16.04 3.37 -6.32
N PRO A 203 -16.02 2.38 -5.44
CA PRO A 203 -17.25 2.00 -4.75
C PRO A 203 -17.69 3.16 -3.86
N THR A 204 -18.95 3.53 -3.94
CA THR A 204 -19.59 4.61 -3.17
C THR A 204 -19.43 4.45 -1.65
N ILE A 205 -18.99 3.28 -1.19
CA ILE A 205 -18.79 2.92 0.23
C ILE A 205 -17.53 3.58 0.84
N LEU A 206 -16.67 4.21 0.03
CA LEU A 206 -15.39 4.76 0.50
C LEU A 206 -15.51 5.93 1.47
N LEU A 207 -16.71 6.49 1.69
CA LEU A 207 -16.87 7.81 2.33
C LEU A 207 -18.08 7.95 3.28
N VAL A 208 -18.59 6.85 3.81
CA VAL A 208 -19.62 6.91 4.86
C VAL A 208 -19.03 6.54 6.21
#